data_af81ac118bc35b82699772d367e613f6
#
_entry.id   af81ac118bc35b82699772d367e613f6
#
_cell.length_a   1.000
_cell.length_b   1.000
_cell.length_c   1.000
_cell.angle_alpha   90.00
_cell.angle_beta   90.00
_cell.angle_gamma   90.00
#
_symmetry.space_group_name_H-M   'P 1'
#
loop_
_entity.id
_entity.type
_entity.pdbx_description
1 polymer ?
#
loop_
_entity_poly.entity_id
_entity_poly.type
_entity_poly.pdbx_seq_one_letter_code
_entity_poly.pdbx_strand_id
1 'polypeptide(L)'
;MERLSSLIHQETSWPKEKKYFKPSVMNTIKHKIEKIKLAYAMLRYSGSYSQKIIEAFFDKYIGHHKIVRWYDGFPIYSSFVPPLWSDASAHLMGATFFGIVADKQIPFQMNIAVTDICNARCGHCSFYNGIYDEDRTMLNKEEYKWIISEAQSIGISHIGFVWWEPLMNEDFFEILASVDTKKSITTLFTNGYFLEENIERLNQLWLTTIAISLDSPDLHIHEKLRVLPGLKERFLRGIEKARKYNFNLVLSICLFEGNYFHLSRYMELARELGFHEVLLLPAIPTWRLKNKPLKVSISGGRALKKMVDKYNQNTNYPPIYHYSWISSSASLWCQGWKKYIYISPYGDLLHCDFASKSYGNLKDDTLSDLLFGSKKLCGF
;
A
#
# COMPACT_ATOMS: atom_id res chain seq x y z
N MET A 1 28.73 -19.04 -14.57
CA MET A 1 27.94 -20.11 -13.93
C MET A 1 28.78 -21.09 -13.11
N GLU A 2 30.01 -21.37 -13.48
CA GLU A 2 30.90 -22.25 -12.70
C GLU A 2 31.32 -21.70 -11.32
N ARG A 3 31.38 -20.37 -11.12
CA ARG A 3 31.74 -19.78 -9.83
C ARG A 3 30.64 -19.89 -8.73
N LEU A 4 29.40 -20.13 -9.13
CA LEU A 4 28.30 -20.34 -8.15
C LEU A 4 28.20 -21.82 -7.73
N SER A 5 28.61 -22.73 -8.62
CA SER A 5 28.64 -24.17 -8.33
C SER A 5 29.74 -24.53 -7.33
N SER A 6 30.88 -23.85 -7.38
CA SER A 6 32.00 -24.08 -6.45
C SER A 6 31.75 -23.57 -5.03
N LEU A 7 30.85 -22.60 -4.85
CA LEU A 7 30.46 -22.09 -3.53
C LEU A 7 29.47 -23.00 -2.78
N ILE A 8 28.80 -23.90 -3.50
CA ILE A 8 27.82 -24.84 -2.94
C ILE A 8 28.48 -26.13 -2.43
N HIS A 9 29.68 -26.46 -2.90
CA HIS A 9 30.40 -27.69 -2.54
C HIS A 9 31.63 -27.54 -1.66
N GLN A 10 31.93 -26.33 -1.16
CA GLN A 10 32.90 -26.22 -0.07
C GLN A 10 32.21 -26.59 1.24
N GLU A 11 32.44 -27.83 1.67
CA GLU A 11 32.29 -28.22 3.07
C GLU A 11 33.28 -27.37 3.89
N THR A 12 32.82 -26.21 4.37
CA THR A 12 33.54 -25.44 5.35
C THR A 12 33.49 -26.21 6.65
N SER A 13 34.65 -26.73 7.09
CA SER A 13 34.88 -27.23 8.43
C SER A 13 34.63 -26.08 9.44
N TRP A 14 33.42 -26.03 10.00
CA TRP A 14 33.07 -25.10 11.06
C TRP A 14 33.73 -25.50 12.36
N PRO A 15 34.29 -24.58 13.15
CA PRO A 15 34.84 -24.86 14.45
C PRO A 15 33.77 -25.46 15.37
N LYS A 16 34.12 -26.52 16.09
CA LYS A 16 33.26 -27.15 17.11
C LYS A 16 33.21 -26.28 18.38
N GLU A 17 32.67 -25.08 18.31
CA GLU A 17 32.26 -24.34 19.49
C GLU A 17 30.76 -24.16 19.51
N LYS A 18 30.11 -25.10 20.19
CA LYS A 18 28.69 -25.05 20.57
C LYS A 18 28.52 -24.00 21.65
N LYS A 19 28.31 -22.74 21.31
CA LYS A 19 27.58 -21.79 22.18
C LYS A 19 27.06 -20.62 21.35
N TYR A 20 25.76 -20.34 21.48
CA TYR A 20 25.03 -19.12 21.06
C TYR A 20 24.33 -19.07 19.70
N PHE A 21 23.86 -20.16 19.12
CA PHE A 21 22.76 -20.02 18.16
C PHE A 21 21.47 -20.58 18.75
N LYS A 22 20.50 -19.71 19.05
CA LYS A 22 19.15 -20.14 19.46
C LYS A 22 18.55 -20.98 18.32
N PRO A 23 17.86 -22.10 18.60
CA PRO A 23 17.22 -22.95 17.58
C PRO A 23 16.30 -22.18 16.62
N SER A 24 15.73 -21.06 17.06
CA SER A 24 14.92 -20.14 16.26
C SER A 24 15.68 -19.50 15.09
N VAL A 25 16.94 -19.14 15.25
CA VAL A 25 17.76 -18.51 14.20
C VAL A 25 18.15 -19.53 13.13
N MET A 26 18.57 -20.73 13.53
CA MET A 26 18.89 -21.83 12.61
C MET A 26 17.68 -22.26 11.79
N ASN A 27 16.50 -22.35 12.39
CA ASN A 27 15.26 -22.66 11.70
C ASN A 27 14.89 -21.55 10.70
N THR A 28 15.10 -20.28 11.06
CA THR A 28 14.85 -19.15 10.17
C THR A 28 15.80 -19.16 8.96
N ILE A 29 17.09 -19.42 9.17
CA ILE A 29 18.08 -19.52 8.08
C ILE A 29 17.75 -20.72 7.19
N LYS A 30 17.48 -21.88 7.74
CA LYS A 30 17.07 -23.08 6.98
C LYS A 30 15.82 -22.82 6.15
N HIS A 31 14.82 -22.17 6.72
CA HIS A 31 13.59 -21.81 6.01
C HIS A 31 13.83 -20.79 4.88
N LYS A 32 14.71 -19.80 5.08
CA LYS A 32 15.11 -18.86 4.02
C LYS A 32 15.82 -19.60 2.88
N ILE A 33 16.73 -20.52 3.20
CA ILE A 33 17.44 -21.33 2.19
C ILE A 33 16.48 -22.20 1.39
N GLU A 34 15.50 -22.84 2.04
CA GLU A 34 14.49 -23.65 1.34
C GLU A 34 13.60 -22.81 0.42
N LYS A 35 13.21 -21.61 0.85
CA LYS A 35 12.46 -20.66 -0.01
C LYS A 35 13.29 -20.24 -1.23
N ILE A 36 14.57 -19.94 -1.05
CA ILE A 36 15.49 -19.60 -2.16
C ILE A 36 15.64 -20.78 -3.11
N LYS A 37 15.80 -22.01 -2.59
CA LYS A 37 15.88 -23.22 -3.41
C LYS A 37 14.61 -23.46 -4.21
N LEU A 38 13.44 -23.27 -3.59
CA LEU A 38 12.14 -23.40 -4.25
C LEU A 38 11.99 -22.35 -5.37
N ALA A 39 12.29 -21.08 -5.07
CA ALA A 39 12.25 -20.01 -6.07
C ALA A 39 13.22 -20.29 -7.22
N TYR A 40 14.45 -20.73 -6.93
CA TYR A 40 15.43 -21.12 -7.93
C TYR A 40 14.97 -22.31 -8.77
N ALA A 41 14.37 -23.34 -8.13
CA ALA A 41 13.80 -24.48 -8.84
C ALA A 41 12.66 -24.05 -9.77
N MET A 42 11.74 -23.22 -9.29
CA MET A 42 10.65 -22.66 -10.11
C MET A 42 11.18 -21.89 -11.30
N LEU A 43 12.18 -21.02 -11.11
CA LEU A 43 12.84 -20.27 -12.20
C LEU A 43 13.57 -21.19 -13.18
N ARG A 44 14.26 -22.23 -12.68
CA ARG A 44 15.02 -23.17 -13.51
C ARG A 44 14.12 -24.05 -14.38
N TYR A 45 12.99 -24.50 -13.86
CA TYR A 45 12.07 -25.41 -14.57
C TYR A 45 11.00 -24.68 -15.39
N SER A 46 10.78 -23.38 -15.17
CA SER A 46 9.80 -22.61 -15.93
C SER A 46 10.32 -22.13 -17.30
N GLY A 47 11.62 -22.23 -17.57
CA GLY A 47 12.22 -21.89 -18.86
C GLY A 47 11.84 -20.49 -19.36
N SER A 48 11.50 -20.38 -20.66
CA SER A 48 11.02 -19.11 -21.25
C SER A 48 9.69 -18.60 -20.70
N TYR A 49 8.94 -19.42 -19.96
CA TYR A 49 7.70 -19.01 -19.31
C TYR A 49 7.95 -18.16 -18.07
N SER A 50 9.10 -18.33 -17.38
CA SER A 50 9.43 -17.53 -16.19
C SER A 50 9.53 -16.05 -16.50
N GLN A 51 10.19 -15.69 -17.59
CA GLN A 51 10.31 -14.31 -18.03
C GLN A 51 8.92 -13.71 -18.33
N LYS A 52 8.09 -14.44 -19.07
CA LYS A 52 6.72 -14.02 -19.40
C LYS A 52 5.83 -13.86 -18.16
N ILE A 53 5.98 -14.73 -17.16
CA ILE A 53 5.25 -14.62 -15.89
C ILE A 53 5.70 -13.37 -15.11
N ILE A 54 7.01 -13.11 -15.06
CA ILE A 54 7.57 -11.94 -14.41
C ILE A 54 7.12 -10.67 -15.14
N GLU A 55 7.24 -10.62 -16.46
CA GLU A 55 6.75 -9.50 -17.28
C GLU A 55 5.25 -9.25 -17.07
N ALA A 56 4.43 -10.30 -17.13
CA ALA A 56 3.00 -10.21 -16.89
C ALA A 56 2.67 -9.73 -15.45
N PHE A 57 3.47 -10.11 -14.45
CA PHE A 57 3.32 -9.60 -13.09
C PHE A 57 3.63 -8.11 -13.02
N PHE A 58 4.76 -7.65 -13.61
CA PHE A 58 5.10 -6.24 -13.65
C PHE A 58 4.05 -5.42 -14.41
N ASP A 59 3.63 -5.89 -15.58
CA ASP A 59 2.62 -5.20 -16.40
C ASP A 59 1.25 -5.14 -15.70
N LYS A 60 0.87 -6.23 -15.04
CA LYS A 60 -0.44 -6.35 -14.43
C LYS A 60 -0.57 -5.66 -13.07
N TYR A 61 0.50 -5.67 -12.26
CA TYR A 61 0.43 -5.23 -10.86
C TYR A 61 1.24 -3.97 -10.56
N ILE A 62 2.25 -3.67 -11.36
CA ILE A 62 3.18 -2.56 -11.08
C ILE A 62 3.07 -1.45 -12.14
N GLY A 63 2.91 -1.80 -13.42
CA GLY A 63 2.77 -0.83 -14.52
C GLY A 63 4.06 -0.13 -14.93
N HIS A 64 5.21 -0.50 -14.35
CA HIS A 64 6.55 -0.04 -14.74
C HIS A 64 7.62 -1.03 -14.22
N HIS A 65 8.87 -0.87 -14.70
CA HIS A 65 9.99 -1.75 -14.32
C HIS A 65 11.06 -1.04 -13.48
N LYS A 66 10.75 0.18 -12.98
CA LYS A 66 11.70 0.93 -12.14
C LYS A 66 11.69 0.40 -10.71
N ILE A 67 12.88 0.26 -10.14
CA ILE A 67 13.02 0.10 -8.69
C ILE A 67 12.74 1.47 -8.06
N VAL A 68 11.71 1.52 -7.23
CA VAL A 68 11.31 2.72 -6.50
C VAL A 68 12.35 3.02 -5.42
N ARG A 69 12.70 2.00 -4.65
CA ARG A 69 13.66 2.08 -3.55
C ARG A 69 14.16 0.69 -3.16
N TRP A 70 15.30 0.66 -2.49
CA TRP A 70 15.77 -0.51 -1.75
C TRP A 70 15.34 -0.39 -0.28
N TYR A 71 14.67 -1.40 0.23
CA TYR A 71 14.21 -1.47 1.61
C TYR A 71 14.75 -2.73 2.26
N ASP A 72 15.59 -2.57 3.28
CA ASP A 72 16.27 -3.69 3.97
C ASP A 72 16.98 -4.67 3.02
N GLY A 73 17.61 -4.14 1.96
CA GLY A 73 18.30 -4.94 0.94
C GLY A 73 17.41 -5.56 -0.14
N PHE A 74 16.10 -5.30 -0.11
CA PHE A 74 15.12 -5.80 -1.08
C PHE A 74 14.57 -4.67 -1.96
N PRO A 75 14.38 -4.90 -3.29
CA PRO A 75 13.86 -3.88 -4.18
C PRO A 75 12.35 -3.71 -4.01
N ILE A 76 11.91 -2.47 -3.84
CA ILE A 76 10.51 -2.05 -3.97
C ILE A 76 10.26 -1.60 -5.40
N TYR A 77 9.26 -2.14 -6.05
CA TYR A 77 8.78 -1.69 -7.36
C TYR A 77 7.50 -0.88 -7.28
N SER A 78 6.73 -1.01 -6.21
CA SER A 78 5.54 -0.22 -5.91
C SER A 78 5.25 -0.23 -4.43
N SER A 79 4.72 0.86 -3.91
CA SER A 79 4.24 0.98 -2.52
C SER A 79 3.10 0.02 -2.15
N PHE A 80 2.48 -0.62 -3.14
CA PHE A 80 1.38 -1.58 -2.93
C PHE A 80 1.80 -3.05 -2.96
N VAL A 81 3.05 -3.34 -3.27
CA VAL A 81 3.58 -4.70 -3.37
C VAL A 81 4.76 -4.83 -2.42
N PRO A 82 4.81 -5.88 -1.59
CA PRO A 82 5.96 -6.12 -0.74
C PRO A 82 7.29 -6.13 -1.51
N PRO A 83 8.39 -5.66 -0.90
CA PRO A 83 9.71 -5.71 -1.53
C PRO A 83 10.00 -7.13 -2.01
N LEU A 84 10.41 -7.29 -3.28
CA LEU A 84 10.62 -8.62 -3.86
C LEU A 84 11.69 -9.37 -3.09
N TRP A 85 11.44 -10.66 -2.87
CA TRP A 85 12.27 -11.60 -2.12
C TRP A 85 12.23 -11.43 -0.60
N SER A 86 11.45 -10.48 -0.07
CA SER A 86 11.18 -10.37 1.37
C SER A 86 10.25 -11.48 1.87
N ASP A 87 10.18 -11.67 3.18
CA ASP A 87 9.23 -12.62 3.79
C ASP A 87 7.77 -12.24 3.45
N ALA A 88 7.44 -10.95 3.44
CA ALA A 88 6.12 -10.47 3.05
C ALA A 88 5.79 -10.76 1.58
N SER A 89 6.77 -10.68 0.66
CA SER A 89 6.55 -11.10 -0.74
C SER A 89 6.34 -12.59 -0.87
N ALA A 90 7.05 -13.40 -0.09
CA ALA A 90 6.81 -14.85 -0.05
C ALA A 90 5.43 -15.20 0.51
N HIS A 91 4.96 -14.44 1.50
CA HIS A 91 3.61 -14.56 2.04
C HIS A 91 2.54 -14.23 0.98
N LEU A 92 2.71 -13.12 0.23
CA LEU A 92 1.84 -12.77 -0.91
C LEU A 92 1.79 -13.89 -1.96
N MET A 93 2.95 -14.42 -2.35
CA MET A 93 3.03 -15.50 -3.34
C MET A 93 2.33 -16.77 -2.85
N GLY A 94 2.54 -17.13 -1.57
CA GLY A 94 1.89 -18.28 -0.95
C GLY A 94 0.37 -18.15 -0.92
N ALA A 95 -0.14 -16.99 -0.53
CA ALA A 95 -1.58 -16.71 -0.51
C ALA A 95 -2.19 -16.72 -1.92
N THR A 96 -1.48 -16.15 -2.91
CA THR A 96 -1.91 -16.17 -4.31
C THR A 96 -1.99 -17.60 -4.85
N PHE A 97 -0.95 -18.40 -4.59
CA PHE A 97 -0.91 -19.81 -5.01
C PHE A 97 -2.02 -20.63 -4.34
N PHE A 98 -2.21 -20.46 -3.03
CA PHE A 98 -3.30 -21.11 -2.32
C PHE A 98 -4.67 -20.71 -2.88
N GLY A 99 -4.88 -19.43 -3.16
CA GLY A 99 -6.12 -18.94 -3.78
C GLY A 99 -6.43 -19.63 -5.11
N ILE A 100 -5.41 -19.81 -5.97
CA ILE A 100 -5.54 -20.51 -7.25
C ILE A 100 -5.91 -21.99 -7.02
N VAL A 101 -5.22 -22.68 -6.13
CA VAL A 101 -5.46 -24.12 -5.86
C VAL A 101 -6.81 -24.37 -5.20
N ALA A 102 -7.22 -23.50 -4.28
CA ALA A 102 -8.47 -23.61 -3.53
C ALA A 102 -9.68 -22.98 -4.26
N ASP A 103 -9.48 -22.43 -5.47
CA ASP A 103 -10.49 -21.64 -6.20
C ASP A 103 -11.11 -20.54 -5.32
N LYS A 104 -10.26 -19.83 -4.58
CA LYS A 104 -10.66 -18.75 -3.70
C LYS A 104 -10.00 -17.44 -4.10
N GLN A 105 -10.80 -16.38 -4.17
CA GLN A 105 -10.28 -15.04 -4.37
C GLN A 105 -9.80 -14.48 -3.03
N ILE A 106 -8.48 -14.34 -2.87
CA ILE A 106 -7.87 -13.74 -1.68
C ILE A 106 -7.44 -12.32 -2.02
N PRO A 107 -8.00 -11.29 -1.37
CA PRO A 107 -7.48 -9.93 -1.52
C PRO A 107 -6.07 -9.86 -0.92
N PHE A 108 -5.16 -9.18 -1.59
CA PHE A 108 -3.79 -9.03 -1.06
C PHE A 108 -3.61 -7.76 -0.23
N GLN A 109 -4.57 -6.82 -0.31
CA GLN A 109 -4.54 -5.54 0.38
C GLN A 109 -5.77 -5.35 1.23
N MET A 110 -5.57 -4.83 2.43
CA MET A 110 -6.62 -4.31 3.31
C MET A 110 -6.34 -2.83 3.58
N ASN A 111 -7.29 -1.99 3.20
CA ASN A 111 -7.34 -0.60 3.67
C ASN A 111 -8.16 -0.55 4.95
N ILE A 112 -7.64 0.12 5.98
CA ILE A 112 -8.33 0.25 7.26
C ILE A 112 -8.31 1.69 7.73
N ALA A 113 -9.46 2.22 8.07
CA ALA A 113 -9.57 3.52 8.72
C ALA A 113 -9.57 3.32 10.24
N VAL A 114 -8.63 3.95 10.90
CA VAL A 114 -8.44 3.79 12.36
C VAL A 114 -9.10 4.92 13.16
N THR A 115 -9.68 5.90 12.48
CA THR A 115 -10.37 7.03 13.08
C THR A 115 -11.39 7.59 12.09
N ASP A 116 -12.33 8.36 12.56
CA ASP A 116 -13.25 9.20 11.79
C ASP A 116 -12.96 10.70 11.96
N ILE A 117 -11.82 11.03 12.59
CA ILE A 117 -11.40 12.39 12.88
C ILE A 117 -10.32 12.84 11.89
N CYS A 118 -10.41 14.10 11.46
CA CYS A 118 -9.38 14.74 10.64
C CYS A 118 -9.25 16.22 11.00
N ASN A 119 -8.03 16.69 11.11
CA ASN A 119 -7.72 18.11 11.33
C ASN A 119 -7.92 18.99 10.08
N ALA A 120 -8.03 18.38 8.89
CA ALA A 120 -8.28 19.07 7.62
C ALA A 120 -9.78 19.08 7.26
N ARG A 121 -10.19 20.06 6.44
CA ARG A 121 -11.56 20.20 5.94
C ARG A 121 -11.63 20.33 4.43
N CYS A 122 -10.92 19.45 3.73
CA CYS A 122 -10.75 19.49 2.28
C CYS A 122 -12.09 19.52 1.53
N GLY A 123 -12.22 20.46 0.60
CA GLY A 123 -13.44 20.57 -0.21
C GLY A 123 -13.67 19.42 -1.18
N HIS A 124 -12.60 18.67 -1.51
CA HIS A 124 -12.57 17.50 -2.40
C HIS A 124 -12.52 16.16 -1.65
N CYS A 125 -12.62 16.16 -0.30
CA CYS A 125 -12.65 14.92 0.49
C CYS A 125 -13.97 14.18 0.29
N SER A 126 -13.91 12.92 -0.14
CA SER A 126 -15.10 12.07 -0.27
C SER A 126 -15.66 11.65 1.09
N PHE A 127 -14.83 11.57 2.13
CA PHE A 127 -15.16 10.99 3.44
C PHE A 127 -15.71 11.98 4.46
N TYR A 128 -15.47 13.26 4.28
CA TYR A 128 -16.00 14.27 5.19
C TYR A 128 -17.53 14.35 5.04
N ASN A 129 -18.30 13.91 6.01
CA ASN A 129 -19.77 13.82 6.08
C ASN A 129 -20.43 12.58 5.46
N GLY A 130 -19.71 11.53 5.09
CA GLY A 130 -20.35 10.39 4.40
C GLY A 130 -20.59 9.17 5.27
N ILE A 131 -19.76 8.93 6.27
CA ILE A 131 -19.81 7.72 7.11
C ILE A 131 -19.86 8.08 8.59
N TYR A 132 -19.73 9.37 8.92
CA TYR A 132 -19.81 9.82 10.30
C TYR A 132 -21.20 9.57 10.85
N ASP A 133 -21.29 8.66 11.81
CA ASP A 133 -22.49 8.30 12.53
C ASP A 133 -22.19 8.47 14.02
N GLU A 134 -22.68 9.57 14.58
CA GLU A 134 -22.43 9.95 15.99
C GLU A 134 -22.94 8.89 16.98
N ASP A 135 -23.88 8.06 16.55
CA ASP A 135 -24.47 7.00 17.37
C ASP A 135 -23.67 5.68 17.32
N ARG A 136 -22.65 5.58 16.47
CA ARG A 136 -21.85 4.36 16.32
C ARG A 136 -20.52 4.45 17.07
N THR A 137 -20.20 3.38 17.78
CA THR A 137 -18.92 3.23 18.48
C THR A 137 -17.86 2.73 17.51
N MET A 138 -16.73 3.44 17.42
CA MET A 138 -15.55 2.97 16.66
C MET A 138 -14.99 1.67 17.24
N LEU A 139 -14.20 0.98 16.44
CA LEU A 139 -13.37 -0.14 16.90
C LEU A 139 -12.37 0.37 17.95
N ASN A 140 -12.14 -0.42 18.98
CA ASN A 140 -11.07 -0.20 19.94
C ASN A 140 -9.76 -0.84 19.42
N LYS A 141 -8.64 -0.56 20.08
CA LYS A 141 -7.32 -1.04 19.65
C LYS A 141 -7.19 -2.57 19.62
N GLU A 142 -7.85 -3.28 20.53
CA GLU A 142 -7.77 -4.74 20.56
C GLU A 142 -8.56 -5.37 19.40
N GLU A 143 -9.70 -4.78 19.05
CA GLU A 143 -10.46 -5.17 17.85
C GLU A 143 -9.63 -4.94 16.57
N TYR A 144 -8.93 -3.80 16.45
CA TYR A 144 -8.01 -3.55 15.31
C TYR A 144 -6.88 -4.58 15.26
N LYS A 145 -6.23 -4.89 16.38
CA LYS A 145 -5.14 -5.88 16.46
C LYS A 145 -5.63 -7.27 16.04
N TRP A 146 -6.82 -7.66 16.49
CA TRP A 146 -7.44 -8.90 16.10
C TRP A 146 -7.73 -8.97 14.61
N ILE A 147 -8.36 -7.94 14.02
CA ILE A 147 -8.65 -7.83 12.59
C ILE A 147 -7.37 -7.92 11.76
N ILE A 148 -6.30 -7.22 12.17
CA ILE A 148 -5.00 -7.25 11.50
C ILE A 148 -4.40 -8.66 11.54
N SER A 149 -4.42 -9.31 12.70
CA SER A 149 -3.91 -10.67 12.86
C SER A 149 -4.66 -11.67 11.97
N GLU A 150 -5.98 -11.60 11.92
CA GLU A 150 -6.81 -12.42 11.07
C GLU A 150 -6.55 -12.16 9.58
N ALA A 151 -6.49 -10.89 9.17
CA ALA A 151 -6.17 -10.49 7.80
C ALA A 151 -4.82 -11.07 7.35
N GLN A 152 -3.80 -11.01 8.20
CA GLN A 152 -2.50 -11.60 7.93
C GLN A 152 -2.54 -13.13 7.89
N SER A 153 -3.40 -13.78 8.65
CA SER A 153 -3.56 -15.24 8.60
C SER A 153 -4.21 -15.72 7.31
N ILE A 154 -5.09 -14.92 6.73
CA ILE A 154 -5.77 -15.20 5.45
C ILE A 154 -4.82 -15.00 4.25
N GLY A 155 -3.78 -14.17 4.38
CA GLY A 155 -2.83 -13.92 3.30
C GLY A 155 -2.75 -12.47 2.84
N ILE A 156 -3.39 -11.54 3.54
CA ILE A 156 -3.25 -10.11 3.26
C ILE A 156 -1.82 -9.67 3.54
N SER A 157 -1.15 -9.15 2.52
CA SER A 157 0.27 -8.80 2.53
C SER A 157 0.55 -7.30 2.45
N HIS A 158 -0.50 -6.49 2.37
CA HIS A 158 -0.42 -5.04 2.43
C HIS A 158 -1.56 -4.47 3.28
N ILE A 159 -1.22 -3.69 4.29
CA ILE A 159 -2.16 -2.99 5.17
C ILE A 159 -1.98 -1.49 4.99
N GLY A 160 -3.01 -0.83 4.47
CA GLY A 160 -3.05 0.62 4.29
C GLY A 160 -3.88 1.28 5.39
N PHE A 161 -3.26 2.15 6.18
CA PHE A 161 -3.96 3.03 7.11
C PHE A 161 -4.40 4.28 6.34
N VAL A 162 -5.69 4.40 6.12
CA VAL A 162 -6.25 5.34 5.14
C VAL A 162 -7.35 6.21 5.75
N TRP A 163 -7.63 7.31 5.07
CA TRP A 163 -8.74 8.22 5.31
C TRP A 163 -8.65 8.99 6.63
N TRP A 164 -9.37 10.12 6.69
CA TRP A 164 -9.22 11.08 7.78
C TRP A 164 -7.75 11.40 8.05
N GLU A 165 -7.32 11.44 9.31
CA GLU A 165 -5.89 11.54 9.63
C GLU A 165 -5.52 10.48 10.68
N PRO A 166 -4.89 9.38 10.26
CA PRO A 166 -4.58 8.27 11.17
C PRO A 166 -3.74 8.67 12.37
N LEU A 167 -2.86 9.67 12.23
CA LEU A 167 -2.01 10.17 13.32
C LEU A 167 -2.78 10.94 14.40
N MET A 168 -4.09 11.14 14.23
CA MET A 168 -4.96 11.68 15.28
C MET A 168 -5.59 10.61 16.18
N ASN A 169 -5.44 9.34 15.83
CA ASN A 169 -5.86 8.27 16.73
C ASN A 169 -4.77 8.00 17.77
N GLU A 170 -5.10 8.13 19.05
CA GLU A 170 -4.16 7.96 20.17
C GLU A 170 -3.56 6.53 20.21
N ASP A 171 -4.34 5.53 19.83
CA ASP A 171 -3.94 4.12 19.79
C ASP A 171 -3.23 3.71 18.47
N PHE A 172 -3.08 4.63 17.50
CA PHE A 172 -2.54 4.31 16.17
C PHE A 172 -1.21 3.54 16.22
N PHE A 173 -0.31 3.96 17.08
CA PHE A 173 1.01 3.33 17.18
C PHE A 173 0.96 1.92 17.78
N GLU A 174 0.03 1.66 18.69
CA GLU A 174 -0.18 0.31 19.22
C GLU A 174 -0.83 -0.59 18.17
N ILE A 175 -1.74 -0.05 17.37
CA ILE A 175 -2.35 -0.73 16.23
C ILE A 175 -1.28 -1.07 15.18
N LEU A 176 -0.44 -0.09 14.80
CA LEU A 176 0.66 -0.29 13.86
C LEU A 176 1.65 -1.34 14.37
N ALA A 177 1.99 -1.32 15.65
CA ALA A 177 2.92 -2.27 16.28
C ALA A 177 2.43 -3.74 16.23
N SER A 178 1.12 -3.95 16.05
CA SER A 178 0.55 -5.31 15.96
C SER A 178 0.76 -5.98 14.60
N VAL A 179 1.20 -5.24 13.59
CA VAL A 179 1.45 -5.79 12.25
C VAL A 179 2.72 -6.64 12.25
N ASP A 180 2.59 -7.91 11.90
CA ASP A 180 3.74 -8.78 11.60
C ASP A 180 4.35 -8.38 10.24
N THR A 181 5.48 -7.68 10.28
CA THR A 181 6.17 -7.16 9.09
C THR A 181 6.74 -8.26 8.17
N LYS A 182 6.78 -9.51 8.64
CA LYS A 182 7.14 -10.67 7.79
C LYS A 182 5.98 -11.12 6.91
N LYS A 183 4.76 -10.75 7.27
CA LYS A 183 3.56 -11.11 6.52
C LYS A 183 3.05 -9.96 5.65
N SER A 184 3.12 -8.73 6.16
CA SER A 184 2.56 -7.57 5.46
C SER A 184 3.48 -6.36 5.53
N ILE A 185 3.49 -5.59 4.45
CA ILE A 185 3.97 -4.21 4.47
C ILE A 185 2.86 -3.28 4.93
N THR A 186 3.25 -2.10 5.37
CA THR A 186 2.33 -1.07 5.85
C THR A 186 2.49 0.23 5.09
N THR A 187 1.37 0.89 4.79
CA THR A 187 1.34 2.24 4.22
C THR A 187 0.49 3.15 5.09
N LEU A 188 1.06 4.27 5.50
CA LEU A 188 0.35 5.35 6.15
C LEU A 188 -0.02 6.41 5.11
N PHE A 189 -1.32 6.68 4.94
CA PHE A 189 -1.82 7.82 4.19
C PHE A 189 -2.08 8.97 5.14
N THR A 190 -1.39 10.08 4.95
CA THR A 190 -1.47 11.23 5.85
C THR A 190 -1.52 12.54 5.08
N ASN A 191 -2.13 13.56 5.67
CA ASN A 191 -2.02 14.92 5.16
C ASN A 191 -0.65 15.57 5.44
N GLY A 192 0.19 14.92 6.27
CA GLY A 192 1.56 15.36 6.58
C GLY A 192 1.67 16.35 7.72
N TYR A 193 0.56 16.81 8.32
CA TYR A 193 0.57 17.83 9.37
C TYR A 193 1.28 17.39 10.65
N PHE A 194 1.09 16.11 11.04
CA PHE A 194 1.68 15.53 12.25
C PHE A 194 2.93 14.67 11.96
N LEU A 195 3.47 14.74 10.74
CA LEU A 195 4.54 13.84 10.33
C LEU A 195 5.86 14.14 11.06
N GLU A 196 6.24 15.41 11.17
CA GLU A 196 7.51 15.84 11.76
C GLU A 196 7.73 15.28 13.18
N GLU A 197 6.71 15.36 14.01
CA GLU A 197 6.77 14.92 15.41
C GLU A 197 6.73 13.40 15.57
N ASN A 198 6.14 12.69 14.61
CA ASN A 198 5.90 11.24 14.72
C ASN A 198 6.89 10.36 13.93
N ILE A 199 7.77 10.95 13.12
CA ILE A 199 8.62 10.21 12.18
C ILE A 199 9.53 9.17 12.86
N GLU A 200 10.08 9.48 14.03
CA GLU A 200 10.97 8.57 14.75
C GLU A 200 10.22 7.36 15.27
N ARG A 201 9.03 7.57 15.82
CA ARG A 201 8.17 6.50 16.31
C ARG A 201 7.67 5.61 15.17
N LEU A 202 7.32 6.19 14.01
CA LEU A 202 6.97 5.45 12.81
C LEU A 202 8.12 4.56 12.32
N ASN A 203 9.36 5.07 12.36
CA ASN A 203 10.55 4.30 11.98
C ASN A 203 10.82 3.14 12.94
N GLN A 204 10.67 3.35 14.24
CA GLN A 204 10.84 2.29 15.24
C GLN A 204 9.84 1.13 15.06
N LEU A 205 8.68 1.40 14.49
CA LEU A 205 7.62 0.43 14.23
C LEU A 205 7.65 -0.17 12.81
N TRP A 206 8.75 0.04 12.08
CA TRP A 206 8.96 -0.57 10.76
C TRP A 206 7.88 -0.24 9.73
N LEU A 207 7.30 0.95 9.81
CA LEU A 207 6.42 1.45 8.78
C LEU A 207 7.17 1.48 7.43
N THR A 208 6.61 0.83 6.41
CA THR A 208 7.30 0.69 5.12
C THR A 208 7.16 1.93 4.27
N THR A 209 5.94 2.45 4.15
CA THR A 209 5.59 3.52 3.22
C THR A 209 4.84 4.66 3.90
N ILE A 210 5.19 5.89 3.55
CA ILE A 210 4.44 7.09 3.91
C ILE A 210 3.93 7.73 2.63
N ALA A 211 2.62 7.70 2.42
CA ALA A 211 1.93 8.35 1.32
C ALA A 211 1.40 9.71 1.79
N ILE A 212 2.08 10.77 1.38
CA ILE A 212 1.76 12.14 1.81
C ILE A 212 0.91 12.82 0.74
N SER A 213 -0.23 13.32 1.15
CA SER A 213 -1.21 13.91 0.24
C SER A 213 -0.77 15.29 -0.26
N LEU A 214 -0.91 15.54 -1.57
CA LEU A 214 -0.68 16.86 -2.17
C LEU A 214 -1.74 17.16 -3.25
N ASP A 215 -2.49 18.25 -3.09
CA ASP A 215 -3.60 18.60 -3.99
C ASP A 215 -3.24 19.72 -4.99
N SER A 216 -2.13 20.40 -4.78
CA SER A 216 -1.57 21.41 -5.68
C SER A 216 -0.04 21.41 -5.60
N PRO A 217 0.68 21.60 -6.73
CA PRO A 217 2.13 21.79 -6.71
C PRO A 217 2.54 23.14 -6.13
N ASP A 218 1.61 24.07 -5.96
CA ASP A 218 1.77 25.26 -5.15
C ASP A 218 1.32 24.96 -3.71
N LEU A 219 2.27 24.95 -2.77
CA LEU A 219 2.02 24.57 -1.39
C LEU A 219 1.09 25.55 -0.64
N HIS A 220 1.02 26.82 -1.04
CA HIS A 220 0.04 27.76 -0.47
C HIS A 220 -1.39 27.44 -0.94
N ILE A 221 -1.53 27.04 -2.21
CA ILE A 221 -2.81 26.58 -2.74
C ILE A 221 -3.19 25.25 -2.08
N HIS A 222 -2.23 24.35 -1.92
CA HIS A 222 -2.45 23.08 -1.20
C HIS A 222 -2.99 23.31 0.21
N GLU A 223 -2.36 24.17 1.00
CA GLU A 223 -2.80 24.55 2.35
C GLU A 223 -4.24 25.08 2.38
N LYS A 224 -4.55 25.98 1.42
CA LYS A 224 -5.91 26.52 1.28
C LYS A 224 -6.95 25.47 0.90
N LEU A 225 -6.60 24.54 -0.01
CA LEU A 225 -7.50 23.44 -0.42
C LEU A 225 -7.80 22.49 0.72
N ARG A 226 -6.86 22.32 1.65
CA ARG A 226 -7.03 21.48 2.85
C ARG A 226 -7.67 22.21 4.02
N VAL A 227 -7.80 23.54 3.93
CA VAL A 227 -8.31 24.37 5.03
C VAL A 227 -7.55 24.07 6.33
N LEU A 228 -6.21 23.99 6.24
CA LEU A 228 -5.35 23.58 7.33
C LEU A 228 -4.14 24.53 7.47
N PRO A 229 -4.29 25.64 8.21
CA PRO A 229 -3.22 26.63 8.38
C PRO A 229 -1.93 26.03 8.96
N GLY A 230 -0.78 26.45 8.40
CA GLY A 230 0.53 25.96 8.81
C GLY A 230 0.92 24.60 8.20
N LEU A 231 0.08 24.05 7.32
CA LEU A 231 0.36 22.77 6.66
C LEU A 231 1.62 22.84 5.81
N LYS A 232 1.82 23.93 5.07
CA LYS A 232 2.96 24.07 4.17
C LYS A 232 4.30 23.86 4.90
N GLU A 233 4.52 24.57 5.99
CA GLU A 233 5.75 24.48 6.77
C GLU A 233 5.93 23.11 7.41
N ARG A 234 4.87 22.54 7.97
CA ARG A 234 4.87 21.21 8.58
C ARG A 234 5.13 20.11 7.55
N PHE A 235 4.50 20.21 6.38
CA PHE A 235 4.71 19.31 5.25
C PHE A 235 6.19 19.26 4.83
N LEU A 236 6.82 20.42 4.66
CA LEU A 236 8.23 20.49 4.26
C LEU A 236 9.17 19.94 5.34
N ARG A 237 8.99 20.32 6.61
CA ARG A 237 9.81 19.80 7.70
C ARG A 237 9.61 18.30 7.93
N GLY A 238 8.36 17.83 7.82
CA GLY A 238 8.04 16.40 7.92
C GLY A 238 8.74 15.58 6.85
N ILE A 239 8.75 16.03 5.60
CA ILE A 239 9.46 15.35 4.49
C ILE A 239 10.97 15.40 4.70
N GLU A 240 11.53 16.56 5.06
CA GLU A 240 12.96 16.70 5.32
C GLU A 240 13.43 15.73 6.42
N LYS A 241 12.65 15.61 7.50
CA LYS A 241 12.94 14.67 8.58
C LYS A 241 12.77 13.23 8.12
N ALA A 242 11.70 12.91 7.38
CA ALA A 242 11.43 11.54 6.90
C ALA A 242 12.51 11.01 5.95
N ARG A 243 13.12 11.88 5.14
CA ARG A 243 14.22 11.51 4.23
C ARG A 243 15.48 10.98 4.94
N LYS A 244 15.62 11.23 6.24
CA LYS A 244 16.75 10.72 7.05
C LYS A 244 16.57 9.25 7.45
N TYR A 245 15.40 8.67 7.19
CA TYR A 245 15.02 7.30 7.55
C TYR A 245 14.74 6.44 6.31
N ASN A 246 14.54 5.15 6.52
CA ASN A 246 14.37 4.19 5.43
C ASN A 246 12.92 4.00 4.98
N PHE A 247 12.11 5.07 4.94
CA PHE A 247 10.74 4.99 4.40
C PHE A 247 10.72 5.03 2.88
N ASN A 248 9.76 4.35 2.28
CA ASN A 248 9.32 4.66 0.92
C ASN A 248 8.39 5.88 0.98
N LEU A 249 8.85 7.04 0.49
CA LEU A 249 8.08 8.28 0.46
C LEU A 249 7.29 8.36 -0.84
N VAL A 250 5.98 8.45 -0.74
CA VAL A 250 5.05 8.51 -1.86
C VAL A 250 4.31 9.84 -1.86
N LEU A 251 4.32 10.54 -2.99
CA LEU A 251 3.48 11.71 -3.18
C LEU A 251 2.10 11.27 -3.68
N SER A 252 1.08 11.40 -2.84
CA SER A 252 -0.29 11.00 -3.16
C SER A 252 -1.11 12.19 -3.66
N ILE A 253 -1.56 12.11 -4.91
CA ILE A 253 -2.27 13.20 -5.59
C ILE A 253 -3.68 12.76 -5.92
N CYS A 254 -4.68 13.48 -5.40
CA CYS A 254 -6.06 13.34 -5.84
C CYS A 254 -6.26 14.08 -7.17
N LEU A 255 -6.53 13.34 -8.25
CA LEU A 255 -6.71 13.89 -9.60
C LEU A 255 -8.17 14.19 -9.90
N PHE A 256 -8.40 15.40 -10.39
CA PHE A 256 -9.68 15.85 -10.93
C PHE A 256 -9.48 16.75 -12.15
N GLU A 257 -10.56 17.11 -12.85
CA GLU A 257 -10.49 17.91 -14.08
C GLU A 257 -9.73 19.24 -13.90
N GLY A 258 -9.75 19.80 -12.70
CA GLY A 258 -9.09 21.07 -12.39
C GLY A 258 -7.59 20.99 -12.14
N ASN A 259 -6.97 19.78 -12.03
CA ASN A 259 -5.55 19.69 -11.68
C ASN A 259 -4.71 18.69 -12.49
N TYR A 260 -5.30 17.80 -13.28
CA TYR A 260 -4.56 16.74 -13.98
C TYR A 260 -3.49 17.28 -14.94
N PHE A 261 -3.70 18.47 -15.52
CA PHE A 261 -2.76 19.10 -16.45
C PHE A 261 -1.51 19.68 -15.76
N HIS A 262 -1.51 19.77 -14.43
CA HIS A 262 -0.34 20.18 -13.65
C HIS A 262 0.63 19.03 -13.35
N LEU A 263 0.43 17.83 -13.91
CA LEU A 263 1.27 16.66 -13.60
C LEU A 263 2.76 16.94 -13.70
N SER A 264 3.21 17.71 -14.70
CA SER A 264 4.63 18.08 -14.86
C SER A 264 5.18 18.82 -13.64
N ARG A 265 4.41 19.76 -13.07
CA ARG A 265 4.82 20.52 -11.88
C ARG A 265 4.84 19.64 -10.62
N TYR A 266 3.90 18.70 -10.51
CA TYR A 266 3.93 17.70 -9.43
C TYR A 266 5.16 16.81 -9.52
N MET A 267 5.56 16.42 -10.74
CA MET A 267 6.74 15.57 -10.93
C MET A 267 8.04 16.28 -10.61
N GLU A 268 8.17 17.57 -10.98
CA GLU A 268 9.32 18.38 -10.55
C GLU A 268 9.39 18.49 -9.04
N LEU A 269 8.28 18.85 -8.39
CA LEU A 269 8.24 18.95 -6.93
C LEU A 269 8.53 17.62 -6.24
N ALA A 270 8.00 16.50 -6.76
CA ALA A 270 8.29 15.18 -6.23
C ALA A 270 9.78 14.84 -6.30
N ARG A 271 10.43 15.16 -7.41
CA ARG A 271 11.88 15.00 -7.59
C ARG A 271 12.68 15.86 -6.62
N GLU A 272 12.35 17.16 -6.51
CA GLU A 272 13.03 18.13 -5.65
C GLU A 272 12.93 17.77 -4.17
N LEU A 273 11.74 17.35 -3.73
CA LEU A 273 11.48 16.94 -2.36
C LEU A 273 11.95 15.51 -2.05
N GLY A 274 12.42 14.76 -3.06
CA GLY A 274 12.99 13.43 -2.88
C GLY A 274 11.97 12.34 -2.61
N PHE A 275 10.77 12.45 -3.21
CA PHE A 275 9.82 11.35 -3.23
C PHE A 275 10.30 10.21 -4.12
N HIS A 276 9.99 8.99 -3.72
CA HIS A 276 10.42 7.77 -4.42
C HIS A 276 9.38 7.29 -5.43
N GLU A 277 8.11 7.60 -5.22
CA GLU A 277 6.97 7.22 -6.07
C GLU A 277 5.91 8.33 -6.06
N VAL A 278 5.17 8.46 -7.15
CA VAL A 278 4.00 9.34 -7.23
C VAL A 278 2.76 8.48 -7.45
N LEU A 279 1.79 8.61 -6.55
CA LEU A 279 0.51 7.92 -6.60
C LEU A 279 -0.58 8.84 -7.12
N LEU A 280 -1.22 8.46 -8.21
CA LEU A 280 -2.36 9.19 -8.76
C LEU A 280 -3.67 8.49 -8.39
N LEU A 281 -4.48 9.15 -7.58
CA LEU A 281 -5.80 8.70 -7.16
C LEU A 281 -6.88 9.51 -7.91
N PRO A 282 -7.78 8.89 -8.67
CA PRO A 282 -8.87 9.62 -9.30
C PRO A 282 -9.86 10.11 -8.25
N ALA A 283 -10.32 11.34 -8.38
CA ALA A 283 -11.46 11.81 -7.59
C ALA A 283 -12.72 11.02 -7.99
N ILE A 284 -13.29 10.31 -7.02
CA ILE A 284 -14.48 9.50 -7.23
C ILE A 284 -15.70 10.30 -6.76
N PRO A 285 -16.71 10.51 -7.60
CA PRO A 285 -17.89 11.31 -7.27
C PRO A 285 -18.84 10.53 -6.36
N THR A 286 -18.41 10.25 -5.15
CA THR A 286 -19.19 9.58 -4.10
C THR A 286 -19.46 10.54 -2.93
N TRP A 287 -20.44 10.24 -2.11
CA TRP A 287 -20.75 10.97 -0.89
C TRP A 287 -20.87 12.48 -1.14
N ARG A 288 -20.07 13.30 -0.47
CA ARG A 288 -20.00 14.76 -0.63
C ARG A 288 -19.72 15.24 -2.05
N LEU A 289 -19.06 14.40 -2.86
CA LEU A 289 -18.67 14.72 -4.23
C LEU A 289 -19.68 14.22 -5.28
N LYS A 290 -20.79 13.57 -4.89
CA LYS A 290 -21.74 12.87 -5.76
C LYS A 290 -22.20 13.68 -6.98
N ASN A 291 -22.32 14.99 -6.87
CA ASN A 291 -22.82 15.85 -7.96
C ASN A 291 -21.77 16.87 -8.43
N LYS A 292 -20.49 16.68 -8.11
CA LYS A 292 -19.44 17.61 -8.52
C LYS A 292 -18.78 17.14 -9.82
N PRO A 293 -18.49 18.02 -10.79
CA PRO A 293 -17.82 17.68 -12.04
C PRO A 293 -16.32 17.47 -11.83
N LEU A 294 -15.96 16.45 -11.04
CA LEU A 294 -14.57 16.18 -10.69
C LEU A 294 -13.91 15.16 -11.60
N LYS A 295 -14.69 14.42 -12.37
CA LYS A 295 -14.18 13.34 -13.22
C LYS A 295 -13.35 13.92 -14.37
N VAL A 296 -12.10 13.44 -14.49
CA VAL A 296 -11.25 13.76 -15.63
C VAL A 296 -11.93 13.29 -16.92
N SER A 297 -12.01 14.15 -17.92
CA SER A 297 -12.61 13.87 -19.23
C SER A 297 -11.85 12.73 -19.96
N ILE A 298 -12.48 12.11 -20.94
CA ILE A 298 -11.84 11.04 -21.75
C ILE A 298 -10.58 11.56 -22.46
N SER A 299 -10.63 12.79 -22.99
CA SER A 299 -9.49 13.44 -23.63
C SER A 299 -8.39 13.73 -22.61
N GLY A 300 -8.74 14.25 -21.42
CA GLY A 300 -7.84 14.46 -20.30
C GLY A 300 -7.18 13.16 -19.84
N GLY A 301 -7.94 12.08 -19.72
CA GLY A 301 -7.42 10.76 -19.35
C GLY A 301 -6.40 10.20 -20.37
N ARG A 302 -6.63 10.41 -21.67
CA ARG A 302 -5.67 10.03 -22.73
C ARG A 302 -4.38 10.88 -22.67
N ALA A 303 -4.50 12.19 -22.43
CA ALA A 303 -3.37 13.07 -22.25
C ALA A 303 -2.56 12.69 -21.01
N LEU A 304 -3.23 12.46 -19.90
CA LEU A 304 -2.63 12.01 -18.64
C LEU A 304 -1.87 10.70 -18.82
N LYS A 305 -2.44 9.71 -19.51
CA LYS A 305 -1.75 8.44 -19.80
C LYS A 305 -0.43 8.66 -20.55
N LYS A 306 -0.43 9.47 -21.60
CA LYS A 306 0.81 9.79 -22.34
C LYS A 306 1.87 10.44 -21.43
N MET A 307 1.46 11.32 -20.53
CA MET A 307 2.38 11.94 -19.57
C MET A 307 2.94 10.89 -18.58
N VAL A 308 2.11 10.03 -18.04
CA VAL A 308 2.54 8.95 -17.14
C VAL A 308 3.53 8.02 -17.84
N ASP A 309 3.22 7.56 -19.05
CA ASP A 309 4.11 6.70 -19.83
C ASP A 309 5.48 7.39 -20.07
N LYS A 310 5.48 8.70 -20.40
CA LYS A 310 6.70 9.50 -20.57
C LYS A 310 7.54 9.54 -19.28
N TYR A 311 6.93 9.82 -18.12
CA TYR A 311 7.66 9.89 -16.86
C TYR A 311 8.11 8.51 -16.38
N ASN A 312 7.33 7.48 -16.61
CA ASN A 312 7.70 6.11 -16.26
C ASN A 312 8.88 5.57 -17.09
N GLN A 313 9.12 6.10 -18.28
CA GLN A 313 10.31 5.82 -19.08
C GLN A 313 11.53 6.66 -18.69
N ASN A 314 11.36 7.79 -18.01
CA ASN A 314 12.44 8.71 -17.66
C ASN A 314 13.00 8.38 -16.26
N THR A 315 14.26 7.95 -16.20
CA THR A 315 14.93 7.54 -14.95
C THR A 315 15.23 8.70 -13.98
N ASN A 316 15.15 9.96 -14.44
CA ASN A 316 15.40 11.13 -13.59
C ASN A 316 14.21 11.50 -12.70
N TYR A 317 13.07 10.83 -12.86
CA TYR A 317 11.87 11.09 -12.08
C TYR A 317 11.41 9.83 -11.35
N PRO A 318 10.72 9.99 -10.21
CA PRO A 318 10.07 8.87 -9.56
C PRO A 318 9.04 8.24 -10.50
N PRO A 319 8.81 6.91 -10.43
CA PRO A 319 7.74 6.28 -11.18
C PRO A 319 6.39 6.76 -10.70
N ILE A 320 5.42 6.72 -11.60
CA ILE A 320 4.03 7.05 -11.34
C ILE A 320 3.22 5.76 -11.29
N TYR A 321 2.54 5.55 -10.18
CA TYR A 321 1.51 4.54 -10.04
C TYR A 321 0.13 5.20 -10.19
N HIS A 322 -0.67 4.76 -11.14
CA HIS A 322 -2.03 5.25 -11.32
C HIS A 322 -3.02 4.16 -10.94
N TYR A 323 -3.74 4.37 -9.85
CA TYR A 323 -4.61 3.36 -9.24
C TYR A 323 -5.67 2.78 -10.22
N SER A 324 -6.29 3.62 -11.06
CA SER A 324 -7.32 3.17 -12.00
C SER A 324 -6.77 2.35 -13.18
N TRP A 325 -5.51 2.55 -13.57
CA TRP A 325 -4.97 1.87 -14.75
C TRP A 325 -4.35 0.53 -14.44
N ILE A 326 -3.84 0.35 -13.24
CA ILE A 326 -3.32 -0.95 -12.79
C ILE A 326 -4.46 -1.86 -12.36
N SER A 327 -5.57 -1.30 -11.94
CA SER A 327 -6.77 -2.10 -11.74
C SER A 327 -7.42 -2.54 -13.04
N SER A 328 -7.09 -1.93 -14.20
CA SER A 328 -7.59 -2.41 -15.49
C SER A 328 -6.74 -1.93 -16.67
N SER A 329 -5.99 -2.81 -17.28
CA SER A 329 -5.42 -2.55 -18.61
C SER A 329 -6.48 -2.40 -19.70
N ALA A 330 -7.73 -2.73 -19.44
CA ALA A 330 -8.82 -2.74 -20.40
C ALA A 330 -10.16 -2.26 -19.87
N SER A 331 -10.35 -2.03 -18.58
CA SER A 331 -11.66 -1.67 -18.05
C SER A 331 -11.59 -0.84 -16.79
N LEU A 332 -12.44 0.15 -16.70
CA LEU A 332 -12.78 0.93 -15.52
C LEU A 332 -13.51 0.11 -14.42
N TRP A 333 -13.26 -1.22 -14.34
CA TRP A 333 -13.94 -2.10 -13.42
C TRP A 333 -13.32 -2.03 -12.02
N CYS A 334 -14.18 -1.99 -11.03
CA CYS A 334 -13.83 -2.04 -9.63
C CYS A 334 -12.97 -3.28 -9.32
N GLN A 335 -11.86 -3.09 -8.62
CA GLN A 335 -10.99 -4.18 -8.14
C GLN A 335 -11.22 -4.49 -6.66
N GLY A 336 -12.15 -3.78 -6.06
CA GLY A 336 -12.61 -4.10 -4.72
C GLY A 336 -13.07 -5.55 -4.64
N TRP A 337 -12.85 -6.19 -3.50
CA TRP A 337 -13.07 -7.62 -3.28
C TRP A 337 -12.08 -8.55 -3.99
N LYS A 338 -11.61 -8.18 -5.19
CA LYS A 338 -10.65 -8.99 -5.94
C LYS A 338 -9.22 -8.79 -5.49
N LYS A 339 -8.83 -7.54 -5.28
CA LYS A 339 -7.46 -7.18 -4.91
C LYS A 339 -7.37 -6.55 -3.53
N TYR A 340 -8.38 -5.82 -3.11
CA TYR A 340 -8.39 -5.16 -1.82
C TYR A 340 -9.80 -5.12 -1.20
N ILE A 341 -9.81 -4.94 0.11
CA ILE A 341 -10.98 -4.71 0.94
C ILE A 341 -10.77 -3.46 1.78
N TYR A 342 -11.86 -2.92 2.29
CA TYR A 342 -11.84 -1.77 3.18
C TYR A 342 -12.59 -2.06 4.48
N ILE A 343 -12.01 -1.63 5.60
CA ILE A 343 -12.61 -1.71 6.93
C ILE A 343 -12.86 -0.29 7.41
N SER A 344 -14.14 0.02 7.72
CA SER A 344 -14.53 1.32 8.29
C SER A 344 -14.05 1.47 9.75
N PRO A 345 -14.02 2.69 10.30
CA PRO A 345 -13.69 2.87 11.72
C PRO A 345 -14.67 2.15 12.67
N TYR A 346 -15.85 1.82 12.19
CA TYR A 346 -16.91 1.15 12.96
C TYR A 346 -16.94 -0.38 12.79
N GLY A 347 -15.98 -0.95 12.05
CA GLY A 347 -15.86 -2.39 11.81
C GLY A 347 -16.57 -2.92 10.59
N ASP A 348 -17.22 -2.07 9.76
CA ASP A 348 -17.88 -2.56 8.56
C ASP A 348 -16.87 -3.02 7.52
N LEU A 349 -17.10 -4.21 6.96
CA LEU A 349 -16.39 -4.71 5.81
C LEU A 349 -17.04 -4.22 4.52
N LEU A 350 -16.29 -3.50 3.70
CA LEU A 350 -16.70 -3.01 2.40
C LEU A 350 -15.76 -3.52 1.30
N HIS A 351 -16.28 -3.68 0.07
CA HIS A 351 -15.45 -4.12 -1.06
C HIS A 351 -14.48 -3.04 -1.55
N CYS A 352 -14.72 -1.77 -1.25
CA CYS A 352 -13.79 -0.67 -1.51
C CYS A 352 -14.11 0.53 -0.62
N ASP A 353 -13.16 1.45 -0.53
CA ASP A 353 -13.23 2.67 0.27
C ASP A 353 -14.43 3.57 -0.08
N PHE A 354 -14.94 3.47 -1.29
CA PHE A 354 -16.03 4.31 -1.82
C PHE A 354 -17.39 3.60 -1.88
N ALA A 355 -17.45 2.37 -1.38
CA ALA A 355 -18.70 1.61 -1.35
C ALA A 355 -19.62 2.08 -0.23
N SER A 356 -20.92 2.05 -0.49
CA SER A 356 -21.95 2.34 0.51
C SER A 356 -22.54 1.08 1.17
N LYS A 357 -22.30 -0.10 0.57
CA LYS A 357 -22.85 -1.37 1.06
C LYS A 357 -21.84 -2.06 1.95
N SER A 358 -22.21 -2.28 3.20
CA SER A 358 -21.50 -3.19 4.11
C SER A 358 -21.87 -4.64 3.81
N TYR A 359 -20.89 -5.54 3.95
CA TYR A 359 -21.03 -6.99 3.83
C TYR A 359 -21.11 -7.71 5.17
N GLY A 360 -20.96 -6.98 6.24
CA GLY A 360 -21.02 -7.43 7.62
C GLY A 360 -20.16 -6.54 8.49
N ASN A 361 -20.19 -6.80 9.80
CA ASN A 361 -19.42 -6.02 10.76
C ASN A 361 -18.48 -6.94 11.55
N LEU A 362 -17.23 -6.52 11.67
CA LEU A 362 -16.15 -7.29 12.31
C LEU A 362 -16.23 -7.27 13.86
N LYS A 363 -17.22 -6.62 14.44
CA LYS A 363 -17.58 -6.80 15.86
C LYS A 363 -18.42 -8.05 16.08
N ASP A 364 -19.15 -8.51 15.04
CA ASP A 364 -20.09 -9.61 15.11
C ASP A 364 -19.61 -10.86 14.37
N ASP A 365 -18.85 -10.68 13.28
CA ASP A 365 -18.40 -11.75 12.39
C ASP A 365 -16.87 -11.76 12.27
N THR A 366 -16.29 -12.90 11.88
CA THR A 366 -14.87 -12.97 11.51
C THR A 366 -14.64 -12.48 10.08
N LEU A 367 -13.45 -11.96 9.80
CA LEU A 367 -13.08 -11.55 8.43
C LEU A 367 -13.10 -12.75 7.48
N SER A 368 -12.70 -13.93 7.96
CA SER A 368 -12.72 -15.20 7.20
C SER A 368 -14.14 -15.62 6.84
N ASP A 369 -15.09 -15.51 7.78
CA ASP A 369 -16.49 -15.85 7.50
C ASP A 369 -17.12 -14.88 6.51
N LEU A 370 -16.81 -13.59 6.62
CA LEU A 370 -17.31 -12.59 5.69
C LEU A 370 -16.70 -12.73 4.29
N LEU A 371 -15.44 -13.15 4.16
CA LEU A 371 -14.77 -13.33 2.87
C LEU A 371 -15.10 -14.67 2.19
N PHE A 372 -15.21 -15.74 2.96
CA PHE A 372 -15.25 -17.12 2.43
C PHE A 372 -16.48 -17.94 2.87
N GLY A 373 -17.30 -17.39 3.78
CA GLY A 373 -18.49 -18.07 4.29
C GLY A 373 -19.57 -18.25 3.23
N SER A 374 -20.58 -19.06 3.56
CA SER A 374 -21.69 -19.46 2.68
C SER A 374 -22.68 -18.33 2.33
N LYS A 375 -22.57 -17.17 2.96
CA LYS A 375 -23.28 -15.96 2.51
C LYS A 375 -22.70 -15.58 1.17
N LYS A 376 -23.29 -16.08 0.07
CA LYS A 376 -22.94 -15.70 -1.31
C LYS A 376 -22.88 -14.18 -1.40
N LEU A 377 -21.67 -13.64 -1.32
CA LEU A 377 -21.39 -12.26 -1.58
C LEU A 377 -21.47 -12.08 -3.10
N CYS A 378 -22.65 -11.71 -3.53
CA CYS A 378 -23.01 -11.11 -4.82
C CYS A 378 -22.43 -11.70 -6.10
N GLY A 379 -23.35 -12.14 -6.95
CA GLY A 379 -23.11 -12.13 -8.38
C GLY A 379 -22.67 -10.73 -8.84
N PHE A 380 -21.46 -10.64 -9.36
CA PHE A 380 -21.01 -9.70 -10.36
C PHE A 380 -20.76 -10.46 -11.65
#